data_d7223713db2ff38f0a0e71034053c0e3
#
_entry.id   d7223713db2ff38f0a0e71034053c0e3
#
_cell.length_a   1.000
_cell.length_b   1.000
_cell.length_c   1.000
_cell.angle_alpha   90.00
_cell.angle_beta   90.00
_cell.angle_gamma   90.00
#
_symmetry.space_group_name_H-M   'P 1'
#
loop_
_entity.id
_entity.type
_entity.pdbx_description
1 polymer ?
#
loop_
_entity_poly.entity_id
_entity_poly.type
_entity_poly.pdbx_seq_one_letter_code
_entity_poly.pdbx_strand_id
1 'polypeptide(L)'
;MKSLSASAPHLIVMTGIPGSGKTFFAEKFAETFSAPFISYPQLLSISRDDAGANAVTMDLLIEVMKTKQTIVFEGSTAQLVQRTDLIKFAQKYNYQVLFVWVQTDYNTAKLRLSKQLSGTEYDQLAKEFEPLGEQENHVVISGHHTYSTQIRTVLKRLSSQQAAPAAPTDSAQQHATTRHHVR
;
A
#
# COMPACT_ATOMS: atom_id res chain seq x y z
N MET A 1 -14.72 -17.68 -6.45
CA MET A 1 -14.12 -16.39 -6.06
C MET A 1 -13.68 -16.51 -4.60
N LYS A 2 -12.38 -16.29 -4.32
CA LYS A 2 -11.87 -16.28 -2.94
C LYS A 2 -11.94 -14.86 -2.43
N SER A 3 -12.82 -14.59 -1.48
CA SER A 3 -12.87 -13.29 -0.79
C SER A 3 -11.73 -13.21 0.22
N LEU A 4 -10.99 -12.11 0.23
CA LEU A 4 -10.07 -11.74 1.32
C LEU A 4 -10.92 -11.20 2.46
N SER A 5 -11.51 -12.07 3.27
CA SER A 5 -12.25 -11.69 4.47
C SER A 5 -11.26 -11.49 5.60
N ALA A 6 -10.72 -10.27 5.71
CA ALA A 6 -9.90 -9.84 6.83
C ALA A 6 -10.80 -9.21 7.90
N SER A 7 -10.42 -9.30 9.18
CA SER A 7 -11.12 -8.64 10.30
C SER A 7 -11.14 -7.11 10.18
N ALA A 8 -10.20 -6.54 9.42
CA ALA A 8 -10.15 -5.13 9.02
C ALA A 8 -9.74 -5.02 7.54
N PRO A 9 -10.26 -4.02 6.80
CA PRO A 9 -9.90 -3.85 5.40
C PRO A 9 -8.43 -3.45 5.26
N HIS A 10 -7.77 -3.96 4.20
CA HIS A 10 -6.38 -3.66 3.92
C HIS A 10 -6.22 -2.75 2.71
N LEU A 11 -5.30 -1.80 2.81
CA LEU A 11 -4.73 -1.09 1.68
C LEU A 11 -3.39 -1.76 1.35
N ILE A 12 -3.38 -2.54 0.27
CA ILE A 12 -2.17 -3.22 -0.24
C ILE A 12 -1.47 -2.27 -1.18
N VAL A 13 -0.33 -1.74 -0.76
CA VAL A 13 0.37 -0.65 -1.43
C VAL A 13 1.62 -1.17 -2.12
N MET A 14 1.70 -0.97 -3.42
CA MET A 14 2.86 -1.36 -4.20
C MET A 14 4.00 -0.36 -4.03
N THR A 15 5.21 -0.85 -3.79
CA THR A 15 6.40 -0.02 -3.69
C THR A 15 7.64 -0.69 -4.28
N GLY A 16 8.65 0.10 -4.65
CA GLY A 16 9.88 -0.35 -5.30
C GLY A 16 10.30 0.58 -6.44
N ILE A 17 11.51 0.40 -6.95
CA ILE A 17 12.06 1.21 -8.04
C ILE A 17 11.22 1.10 -9.32
N PRO A 18 11.26 2.08 -10.23
CA PRO A 18 10.65 1.97 -11.55
C PRO A 18 11.10 0.69 -12.27
N GLY A 19 10.22 0.02 -13.00
CA GLY A 19 10.55 -1.23 -13.73
C GLY A 19 10.67 -2.49 -12.87
N SER A 20 10.45 -2.41 -11.54
CA SER A 20 10.56 -3.58 -10.65
C SER A 20 9.45 -4.63 -10.85
N GLY A 21 8.32 -4.26 -11.47
CA GLY A 21 7.20 -5.18 -11.72
C GLY A 21 5.99 -4.97 -10.81
N LYS A 22 5.86 -3.80 -10.18
CA LYS A 22 4.76 -3.42 -9.29
C LYS A 22 3.39 -3.61 -9.95
N THR A 23 3.19 -2.94 -11.07
CA THR A 23 1.92 -2.96 -11.82
C THR A 23 1.50 -4.37 -12.20
N PHE A 24 2.45 -5.18 -12.71
CA PHE A 24 2.17 -6.57 -13.06
C PHE A 24 1.64 -7.39 -11.88
N PHE A 25 2.28 -7.27 -10.72
CA PHE A 25 1.81 -7.97 -9.52
C PHE A 25 0.45 -7.43 -9.06
N ALA A 26 0.29 -6.10 -9.03
CA ALA A 26 -0.94 -5.43 -8.60
C ALA A 26 -2.16 -5.86 -9.41
N GLU A 27 -2.06 -5.85 -10.74
CA GLU A 27 -3.13 -6.28 -11.66
C GLU A 27 -3.51 -7.74 -11.41
N LYS A 28 -2.53 -8.64 -11.35
CA LYS A 28 -2.77 -10.07 -11.11
C LYS A 28 -3.38 -10.34 -9.74
N PHE A 29 -2.94 -9.60 -8.72
CA PHE A 29 -3.49 -9.72 -7.38
C PHE A 29 -4.94 -9.22 -7.33
N ALA A 30 -5.21 -8.07 -7.91
CA ALA A 30 -6.55 -7.48 -8.00
C ALA A 30 -7.51 -8.43 -8.75
N GLU A 31 -7.09 -8.98 -9.89
CA GLU A 31 -7.85 -9.96 -10.67
C GLU A 31 -8.15 -11.22 -9.84
N THR A 32 -7.14 -11.78 -9.15
CA THR A 32 -7.27 -13.03 -8.36
C THR A 32 -8.30 -12.90 -7.24
N PHE A 33 -8.39 -11.76 -6.61
CA PHE A 33 -9.25 -11.52 -5.43
C PHE A 33 -10.46 -10.64 -5.72
N SER A 34 -10.66 -10.22 -6.97
CA SER A 34 -11.69 -9.24 -7.36
C SER A 34 -11.61 -7.97 -6.50
N ALA A 35 -10.38 -7.54 -6.18
CA ALA A 35 -10.13 -6.36 -5.38
C ALA A 35 -10.08 -5.11 -6.27
N PRO A 36 -10.61 -3.96 -5.85
CA PRO A 36 -10.38 -2.70 -6.53
C PRO A 36 -8.89 -2.41 -6.68
N PHE A 37 -8.47 -2.04 -7.90
CA PHE A 37 -7.11 -1.60 -8.18
C PHE A 37 -7.11 -0.14 -8.60
N ILE A 38 -6.38 0.68 -7.86
CA ILE A 38 -6.19 2.11 -8.13
C ILE A 38 -4.74 2.33 -8.48
N SER A 39 -4.48 2.73 -9.73
CA SER A 39 -3.14 2.95 -10.27
C SER A 39 -2.96 4.41 -10.64
N TYR A 40 -2.14 5.15 -9.87
CA TYR A 40 -1.75 6.51 -10.20
C TYR A 40 -1.11 6.63 -11.59
N PRO A 41 -0.17 5.74 -12.01
CA PRO A 41 0.38 5.80 -13.36
C PRO A 41 -0.66 5.69 -14.48
N GLN A 42 -1.71 4.87 -14.30
CA GLN A 42 -2.80 4.77 -15.27
C GLN A 42 -3.64 6.05 -15.29
N LEU A 43 -3.97 6.61 -14.13
CA LEU A 43 -4.72 7.86 -14.03
C LEU A 43 -3.92 9.03 -14.58
N LEU A 44 -2.61 9.07 -14.37
CA LEU A 44 -1.73 10.09 -14.94
C LEU A 44 -1.74 10.05 -16.47
N SER A 45 -1.77 8.87 -17.08
CA SER A 45 -1.76 8.72 -18.56
C SER A 45 -3.01 9.29 -19.25
N ILE A 46 -4.10 9.46 -18.53
CA ILE A 46 -5.38 10.01 -19.04
C ILE A 46 -5.71 11.40 -18.45
N SER A 47 -4.90 11.88 -17.52
CA SER A 47 -5.05 13.20 -16.91
C SER A 47 -4.30 14.27 -17.68
N ARG A 48 -4.71 15.54 -17.50
CA ARG A 48 -4.04 16.67 -18.16
C ARG A 48 -2.64 16.91 -17.58
N ASP A 49 -2.50 16.72 -16.26
CA ASP A 49 -1.27 17.00 -15.51
C ASP A 49 -1.21 16.13 -14.24
N ASP A 50 -0.08 16.22 -13.57
CA ASP A 50 0.21 15.48 -12.34
C ASP A 50 -0.74 15.86 -11.18
N ALA A 51 -1.06 17.14 -11.04
CA ALA A 51 -1.96 17.64 -9.98
C ALA A 51 -3.38 17.08 -10.16
N GLY A 52 -3.89 17.07 -11.39
CA GLY A 52 -5.18 16.47 -11.73
C GLY A 52 -5.20 14.97 -11.49
N ALA A 53 -4.14 14.26 -11.89
CA ALA A 53 -4.00 12.83 -11.64
C ALA A 53 -4.00 12.51 -10.13
N ASN A 54 -3.25 13.28 -9.33
CA ASN A 54 -3.22 13.12 -7.87
C ASN A 54 -4.62 13.36 -7.25
N ALA A 55 -5.30 14.43 -7.64
CA ALA A 55 -6.64 14.75 -7.11
C ALA A 55 -7.61 13.59 -7.41
N VAL A 56 -7.71 13.16 -8.66
CA VAL A 56 -8.59 12.05 -9.06
C VAL A 56 -8.22 10.75 -8.34
N THR A 57 -6.92 10.46 -8.20
CA THR A 57 -6.45 9.26 -7.48
C THR A 57 -6.91 9.27 -6.03
N MET A 58 -6.77 10.39 -5.34
CA MET A 58 -7.16 10.52 -3.94
C MET A 58 -8.67 10.48 -3.76
N ASP A 59 -9.44 11.14 -4.62
CA ASP A 59 -10.90 11.11 -4.58
C ASP A 59 -11.43 9.69 -4.81
N LEU A 60 -10.90 8.99 -5.82
CA LEU A 60 -11.25 7.61 -6.10
C LEU A 60 -10.90 6.69 -4.91
N LEU A 61 -9.72 6.87 -4.31
CA LEU A 61 -9.31 6.09 -3.14
C LEU A 61 -10.27 6.30 -1.96
N ILE A 62 -10.69 7.55 -1.71
CA ILE A 62 -11.68 7.87 -0.67
C ILE A 62 -13.00 7.14 -0.93
N GLU A 63 -13.53 7.23 -2.15
CA GLU A 63 -14.81 6.60 -2.48
C GLU A 63 -14.76 5.08 -2.34
N VAL A 64 -13.68 4.45 -2.82
CA VAL A 64 -13.52 3.00 -2.70
C VAL A 64 -13.30 2.57 -1.24
N MET A 65 -12.62 3.37 -0.40
CA MET A 65 -12.47 3.07 1.02
C MET A 65 -13.80 3.03 1.80
N LYS A 66 -14.83 3.73 1.34
CA LYS A 66 -16.17 3.66 1.94
C LYS A 66 -16.78 2.26 1.81
N THR A 67 -16.40 1.49 0.81
CA THR A 67 -16.88 0.11 0.59
C THR A 67 -16.33 -0.92 1.57
N LYS A 68 -15.28 -0.56 2.33
CA LYS A 68 -14.57 -1.45 3.26
C LYS A 68 -13.98 -2.72 2.63
N GLN A 69 -13.78 -2.71 1.32
CA GLN A 69 -13.08 -3.79 0.62
C GLN A 69 -11.57 -3.63 0.75
N THR A 70 -10.83 -4.73 0.65
CA THR A 70 -9.37 -4.64 0.47
C THR A 70 -9.07 -4.01 -0.89
N ILE A 71 -8.18 -3.02 -0.89
CA ILE A 71 -7.82 -2.22 -2.08
C ILE A 71 -6.36 -2.50 -2.43
N VAL A 72 -6.07 -2.65 -3.70
CA VAL A 72 -4.71 -2.62 -4.25
C VAL A 72 -4.43 -1.22 -4.75
N PHE A 73 -3.30 -0.65 -4.34
CA PHE A 73 -2.93 0.72 -4.66
C PHE A 73 -1.50 0.81 -5.20
N GLU A 74 -1.34 1.50 -6.31
CA GLU A 74 -0.04 1.89 -6.87
C GLU A 74 -0.01 3.42 -7.03
N GLY A 75 0.86 4.07 -6.26
CA GLY A 75 0.97 5.53 -6.23
C GLY A 75 2.34 6.01 -5.81
N SER A 76 2.43 7.25 -5.38
CA SER A 76 3.68 7.85 -4.89
C SER A 76 4.10 7.24 -3.56
N THR A 77 5.08 6.34 -3.59
CA THR A 77 5.56 5.56 -2.43
C THR A 77 7.09 5.44 -2.39
N ALA A 78 7.78 6.23 -3.21
CA ALA A 78 9.24 6.17 -3.29
C ALA A 78 9.91 6.64 -2.00
N GLN A 79 9.39 7.68 -1.37
CA GLN A 79 9.96 8.31 -0.19
C GLN A 79 9.22 7.93 1.10
N LEU A 80 9.94 7.88 2.21
CA LEU A 80 9.36 7.56 3.53
C LEU A 80 8.23 8.52 3.92
N VAL A 81 8.37 9.81 3.61
CA VAL A 81 7.34 10.82 3.92
C VAL A 81 6.02 10.49 3.20
N GLN A 82 6.07 10.13 1.92
CA GLN A 82 4.89 9.76 1.13
C GLN A 82 4.19 8.53 1.73
N ARG A 83 4.96 7.53 2.12
CA ARG A 83 4.43 6.30 2.75
C ARG A 83 3.83 6.58 4.12
N THR A 84 4.47 7.45 4.92
CA THR A 84 3.97 7.86 6.23
C THR A 84 2.63 8.59 6.12
N ASP A 85 2.51 9.50 5.16
CA ASP A 85 1.27 10.25 4.95
C ASP A 85 0.14 9.35 4.44
N LEU A 86 0.46 8.39 3.58
CA LEU A 86 -0.50 7.38 3.13
C LEU A 86 -0.98 6.48 4.29
N ILE A 87 -0.10 6.09 5.22
CA ILE A 87 -0.49 5.35 6.44
C ILE A 87 -1.48 6.16 7.27
N LYS A 88 -1.14 7.43 7.58
CA LYS A 88 -2.01 8.32 8.36
C LYS A 88 -3.36 8.53 7.67
N PHE A 89 -3.33 8.67 6.35
CA PHE A 89 -4.55 8.79 5.55
C PHE A 89 -5.41 7.53 5.64
N ALA A 90 -4.86 6.35 5.41
CA ALA A 90 -5.58 5.08 5.47
C ALA A 90 -6.19 4.80 6.86
N GLN A 91 -5.47 5.17 7.93
CA GLN A 91 -5.94 5.03 9.31
C GLN A 91 -7.22 5.84 9.60
N LYS A 92 -7.39 7.02 8.99
CA LYS A 92 -8.64 7.81 9.11
C LYS A 92 -9.87 7.06 8.60
N TYR A 93 -9.67 6.12 7.68
CA TYR A 93 -10.73 5.27 7.13
C TYR A 93 -10.79 3.86 7.75
N ASN A 94 -10.00 3.62 8.81
CA ASN A 94 -9.86 2.33 9.48
C ASN A 94 -9.30 1.23 8.56
N TYR A 95 -8.36 1.58 7.67
CA TYR A 95 -7.60 0.63 6.86
C TYR A 95 -6.26 0.32 7.49
N GLN A 96 -5.86 -0.96 7.40
CA GLN A 96 -4.49 -1.39 7.68
C GLN A 96 -3.67 -1.33 6.40
N VAL A 97 -2.48 -0.72 6.47
CA VAL A 97 -1.58 -0.63 5.31
C VAL A 97 -0.60 -1.79 5.32
N LEU A 98 -0.47 -2.48 4.19
CA LEU A 98 0.60 -3.42 3.91
C LEU A 98 1.33 -3.00 2.65
N PHE A 99 2.61 -2.64 2.79
CA PHE A 99 3.46 -2.40 1.63
C PHE A 99 3.95 -3.71 1.03
N VAL A 100 3.78 -3.86 -0.27
CA VAL A 100 4.37 -4.95 -1.05
C VAL A 100 5.57 -4.37 -1.79
N TRP A 101 6.77 -4.62 -1.27
CA TRP A 101 8.01 -4.16 -1.85
C TRP A 101 8.49 -5.13 -2.92
N VAL A 102 8.37 -4.73 -4.18
CA VAL A 102 8.83 -5.52 -5.34
C VAL A 102 10.29 -5.19 -5.59
N GLN A 103 11.17 -6.12 -5.27
CA GLN A 103 12.61 -5.99 -5.50
C GLN A 103 13.02 -6.62 -6.83
N THR A 104 13.77 -5.86 -7.61
CA THR A 104 14.42 -6.28 -8.85
C THR A 104 15.78 -5.59 -8.90
N ASP A 105 16.78 -6.25 -9.43
CA ASP A 105 18.07 -5.61 -9.61
C ASP A 105 17.98 -4.41 -10.56
N TYR A 106 18.84 -3.42 -10.29
CA TYR A 106 18.83 -2.14 -10.97
C TYR A 106 18.91 -2.25 -12.50
N ASN A 107 19.81 -3.11 -13.01
CA ASN A 107 20.05 -3.22 -14.44
C ASN A 107 18.84 -3.84 -15.16
N THR A 108 18.26 -4.88 -14.59
CA THR A 108 17.03 -5.50 -15.14
C THR A 108 15.86 -4.50 -15.14
N ALA A 109 15.67 -3.77 -14.05
CA ALA A 109 14.60 -2.78 -13.96
C ALA A 109 14.81 -1.63 -14.97
N LYS A 110 16.05 -1.13 -15.09
CA LYS A 110 16.44 -0.11 -16.09
C LYS A 110 16.21 -0.59 -17.53
N LEU A 111 16.60 -1.83 -17.83
CA LEU A 111 16.40 -2.42 -19.15
C LEU A 111 14.92 -2.50 -19.55
N ARG A 112 14.04 -2.87 -18.61
CA ARG A 112 12.59 -2.95 -18.84
C ARG A 112 11.98 -1.62 -19.27
N LEU A 113 12.54 -0.51 -18.81
CA LEU A 113 12.06 0.84 -19.10
C LEU A 113 12.88 1.60 -20.17
N SER A 114 13.87 0.96 -20.77
CA SER A 114 14.81 1.59 -21.72
C SER A 114 14.16 2.19 -22.98
N LYS A 115 12.94 1.77 -23.31
CA LYS A 115 12.14 2.34 -24.42
C LYS A 115 11.27 3.53 -23.98
N GLN A 116 11.10 3.75 -22.67
CA GLN A 116 10.19 4.77 -22.10
C GLN A 116 10.96 5.90 -21.45
N LEU A 117 12.12 5.62 -20.86
CA LEU A 117 12.96 6.56 -20.12
C LEU A 117 14.38 6.52 -20.67
N SER A 118 15.02 7.68 -20.72
CA SER A 118 16.48 7.75 -20.91
C SER A 118 17.21 7.17 -19.69
N GLY A 119 18.48 6.80 -19.88
CA GLY A 119 19.27 6.26 -18.78
C GLY A 119 19.40 7.21 -17.59
N THR A 120 19.54 8.51 -17.85
CA THR A 120 19.65 9.57 -16.81
C THR A 120 18.36 9.80 -16.06
N GLU A 121 17.22 9.83 -16.74
CA GLU A 121 15.90 9.94 -16.10
C GLU A 121 15.63 8.75 -15.18
N TYR A 122 15.92 7.53 -15.67
CA TYR A 122 15.80 6.33 -14.85
C TYR A 122 16.67 6.41 -13.58
N ASP A 123 17.95 6.81 -13.74
CA ASP A 123 18.91 6.90 -12.63
C ASP A 123 18.45 7.89 -11.56
N GLN A 124 17.83 9.01 -11.98
CA GLN A 124 17.26 9.99 -11.07
C GLN A 124 16.08 9.39 -10.28
N LEU A 125 15.10 8.81 -10.97
CA LEU A 125 13.92 8.21 -10.33
C LEU A 125 14.30 7.04 -9.41
N ALA A 126 15.28 6.23 -9.79
CA ALA A 126 15.73 5.12 -8.96
C ALA A 126 16.47 5.58 -7.70
N LYS A 127 17.16 6.73 -7.74
CA LYS A 127 17.82 7.34 -6.56
C LYS A 127 16.83 7.95 -5.56
N GLU A 128 15.65 8.36 -6.01
CA GLU A 128 14.61 8.89 -5.14
C GLU A 128 13.95 7.82 -4.26
N PHE A 129 14.17 6.54 -4.59
CA PHE A 129 13.59 5.45 -3.83
C PHE A 129 14.35 5.23 -2.52
N GLU A 130 13.66 5.45 -1.42
CA GLU A 130 14.12 5.15 -0.07
C GLU A 130 13.66 3.73 0.32
N PRO A 131 14.60 2.80 0.61
CA PRO A 131 14.26 1.45 1.07
C PRO A 131 13.34 1.46 2.30
N LEU A 132 12.45 0.48 2.40
CA LEU A 132 11.56 0.37 3.54
C LEU A 132 12.33 -0.06 4.78
N GLY A 133 12.02 0.58 5.91
CA GLY A 133 12.58 0.25 7.21
C GLY A 133 11.75 -0.82 7.96
N GLU A 134 12.33 -1.36 9.04
CA GLU A 134 11.69 -2.37 9.89
C GLU A 134 10.38 -1.88 10.54
N GLN A 135 10.25 -0.57 10.74
CA GLN A 135 9.06 0.06 11.33
C GLN A 135 7.87 0.12 10.36
N GLU A 136 8.12 -0.06 9.08
CA GLU A 136 7.07 -0.06 8.07
C GLU A 136 6.52 -1.47 7.89
N ASN A 137 5.20 -1.61 8.01
CA ASN A 137 4.55 -2.90 7.79
C ASN A 137 4.66 -3.32 6.32
N HIS A 138 5.62 -4.17 6.00
CA HIS A 138 5.90 -4.56 4.62
C HIS A 138 6.18 -6.05 4.44
N VAL A 139 6.11 -6.47 3.20
CA VAL A 139 6.56 -7.77 2.71
C VAL A 139 7.38 -7.57 1.43
N VAL A 140 8.48 -8.29 1.33
CA VAL A 140 9.35 -8.24 0.15
C VAL A 140 9.02 -9.40 -0.79
N ILE A 141 8.84 -9.09 -2.08
CA ILE A 141 8.70 -10.07 -3.15
C ILE A 141 9.73 -9.80 -4.25
N SER A 142 10.19 -10.85 -4.91
CA SER A 142 11.12 -10.71 -6.03
C SER A 142 10.40 -10.47 -7.34
N GLY A 143 10.74 -9.41 -8.07
CA GLY A 143 10.22 -9.12 -9.41
C GLY A 143 10.72 -10.07 -10.51
N HIS A 144 11.55 -11.05 -10.16
CA HIS A 144 11.97 -12.15 -11.05
C HIS A 144 11.15 -13.43 -10.85
N HIS A 145 10.46 -13.57 -9.72
CA HIS A 145 9.70 -14.77 -9.42
C HIS A 145 8.34 -14.78 -10.12
N THR A 146 7.80 -15.98 -10.28
CA THR A 146 6.44 -16.15 -10.80
C THR A 146 5.40 -15.55 -9.85
N TYR A 147 4.27 -15.11 -10.38
CA TYR A 147 3.17 -14.60 -9.58
C TYR A 147 2.73 -15.58 -8.48
N SER A 148 2.71 -16.90 -8.77
CA SER A 148 2.35 -17.94 -7.79
C SER A 148 3.26 -17.97 -6.56
N THR A 149 4.54 -17.67 -6.73
CA THR A 149 5.49 -17.56 -5.62
C THR A 149 5.30 -16.25 -4.86
N GLN A 150 5.14 -15.14 -5.58
CA GLN A 150 4.95 -13.82 -5.01
C GLN A 150 3.68 -13.76 -4.15
N ILE A 151 2.54 -14.27 -4.66
CA ILE A 151 1.25 -14.21 -3.96
C ILE A 151 1.27 -15.00 -2.65
N ARG A 152 1.94 -16.16 -2.61
CA ARG A 152 2.06 -16.95 -1.36
C ARG A 152 2.73 -16.17 -0.25
N THR A 153 3.78 -15.41 -0.59
CA THR A 153 4.50 -14.56 0.37
C THR A 153 3.60 -13.46 0.93
N VAL A 154 2.83 -12.77 0.07
CA VAL A 154 1.89 -11.73 0.50
C VAL A 154 0.76 -12.31 1.35
N LEU A 155 0.15 -13.41 0.94
CA LEU A 155 -0.93 -14.06 1.70
C LEU A 155 -0.47 -14.54 3.07
N LYS A 156 0.74 -15.10 3.17
CA LYS A 156 1.32 -15.48 4.46
C LYS A 156 1.43 -14.28 5.41
N ARG A 157 1.86 -13.12 4.90
CA ARG A 157 1.95 -11.88 5.70
C ARG A 157 0.58 -11.39 6.15
N LEU A 158 -0.41 -11.35 5.26
CA LEU A 158 -1.78 -10.98 5.59
C LEU A 158 -2.39 -11.88 6.66
N SER A 159 -2.19 -13.21 6.55
CA SER A 159 -2.69 -14.17 7.55
C SER A 159 -2.05 -13.98 8.92
N SER A 160 -0.75 -13.65 8.99
CA SER A 160 -0.07 -13.42 10.26
C SER A 160 -0.54 -12.15 10.99
N GLN A 161 -1.03 -11.15 10.26
CA GLN A 161 -1.59 -9.93 10.85
C GLN A 161 -2.98 -10.14 11.45
N GLN A 162 -3.75 -11.09 10.93
CA GLN A 162 -5.06 -11.45 11.46
C GLN A 162 -4.98 -12.20 12.80
N ALA A 163 -3.85 -12.86 13.08
CA ALA A 163 -3.63 -13.63 14.29
C ALA A 163 -3.16 -12.79 15.49
N ALA A 164 -2.79 -11.52 15.30
CA ALA A 164 -2.39 -10.64 16.40
C ALA A 164 -3.64 -10.15 17.16
N PRO A 165 -3.79 -10.39 18.49
CA PRO A 165 -4.91 -9.86 19.25
C PRO A 165 -4.88 -8.34 19.23
N ALA A 166 -6.05 -7.72 19.07
CA ALA A 166 -6.22 -6.27 19.21
C ALA A 166 -5.70 -5.84 20.57
N ALA A 167 -4.81 -4.85 20.61
CA ALA A 167 -4.36 -4.25 21.86
C ALA A 167 -5.58 -3.79 22.67
N PRO A 168 -5.64 -4.04 24.00
CA PRO A 168 -6.77 -3.61 24.82
C PRO A 168 -6.86 -2.08 24.77
N THR A 169 -7.99 -1.57 24.34
CA THR A 169 -8.35 -0.16 24.48
C THR A 169 -8.49 0.14 25.96
N ASP A 170 -7.56 0.92 26.49
CA ASP A 170 -7.56 1.43 27.86
C ASP A 170 -8.67 2.50 27.98
N SER A 171 -9.89 2.02 28.22
CA SER A 171 -11.08 2.85 28.48
C SER A 171 -11.76 2.38 29.77
N ALA A 172 -11.02 2.47 30.90
CA ALA A 172 -11.62 2.31 32.21
C ALA A 172 -10.81 3.03 33.30
N GLN A 173 -10.89 4.35 33.32
CA GLN A 173 -10.66 5.13 34.54
C GLN A 173 -11.27 6.51 34.40
N GLN A 174 -12.49 6.68 34.92
CA GLN A 174 -12.97 7.91 35.59
C GLN A 174 -14.44 7.74 35.98
N HIS A 175 -14.70 7.07 37.06
CA HIS A 175 -15.82 7.35 37.97
C HIS A 175 -15.43 6.92 39.39
N ALA A 176 -14.73 7.80 40.09
CA ALA A 176 -14.64 7.75 41.53
C ALA A 176 -15.28 9.02 42.11
N THR A 177 -16.50 8.86 42.44
CA THR A 177 -17.26 9.37 43.59
C THR A 177 -16.63 10.49 44.42
N THR A 178 -17.18 11.67 44.37
CA THR A 178 -17.12 12.64 45.47
C THR A 178 -18.49 12.68 46.17
N ARG A 179 -18.67 11.95 47.28
CA ARG A 179 -19.74 12.17 48.24
C ARG A 179 -19.27 13.25 49.20
N HIS A 180 -19.79 14.44 49.08
CA HIS A 180 -19.73 15.42 50.18
C HIS A 180 -20.83 15.14 51.17
N HIS A 181 -20.40 14.91 52.38
CA HIS A 181 -21.23 14.90 53.59
C HIS A 181 -21.47 16.36 54.03
N VAL A 182 -22.72 16.77 54.13
CA VAL A 182 -23.12 18.04 54.73
C VAL A 182 -23.65 17.73 56.12
N ARG A 183 -23.15 18.49 57.02
CA ARG A 183 -23.72 18.68 58.33
C ARG A 183 -24.14 20.14 58.49
#